data_fcc542037eafc91516762f44d86aca47
#
_entry.id   fcc542037eafc91516762f44d86aca47
#
_cell.length_a   1.000
_cell.length_b   1.000
_cell.length_c   1.000
_cell.angle_alpha   90.00
_cell.angle_beta   90.00
_cell.angle_gamma   90.00
#
_symmetry.space_group_name_H-M   'P 1'
#
loop_
_entity.id
_entity.type
_entity.pdbx_description
1 polymer ?
#
loop_
_entity_poly.entity_id
_entity_poly.type
_entity_poly.pdbx_seq_one_letter_code
_entity_poly.pdbx_strand_id
1 'polypeptide(L)'
;KRPSCIHPQICPNLNTSHQKLLDIYHAVDALPGIKKSFIGSGVRYDLLLHRGKDEEANRSTEEYTRELITRHVSGRLKVAPEHTCPHVLYLMRKPSFDLFYRFKAIFDRINREEGLNQQIIPYFISSHPGCHAEDMAELAAITKDLDFHLEQVQDFTPTPMTVSTATSFFTVSVVMMAWAAASLASSERARAAYRAGMPSSITEMLRAFTMKQHEKFT
;
A
#
# COMPACT_ATOMS: atom_id res chain seq x y z
N LYS A 1 -13.64 13.56 -13.37
CA LYS A 1 -12.84 12.51 -14.02
C LYS A 1 -12.23 11.64 -12.91
N ARG A 2 -12.39 10.30 -12.99
CA ARG A 2 -11.85 9.38 -11.97
C ARG A 2 -10.33 9.30 -12.08
N PRO A 3 -9.59 9.24 -10.97
CA PRO A 3 -8.14 9.09 -10.99
C PRO A 3 -7.69 7.72 -11.53
N SER A 4 -8.47 6.66 -11.29
CA SER A 4 -8.22 5.32 -11.84
C SER A 4 -9.51 4.48 -11.88
N CYS A 5 -9.46 3.29 -12.51
CA CYS A 5 -10.57 2.35 -12.53
C CYS A 5 -10.78 1.62 -11.19
N ILE A 6 -9.84 1.72 -10.26
CA ILE A 6 -9.85 0.99 -8.99
C ILE A 6 -9.83 1.91 -7.76
N HIS A 7 -9.69 3.24 -7.96
CA HIS A 7 -9.65 4.20 -6.86
C HIS A 7 -10.56 5.40 -7.15
N PRO A 8 -11.31 5.92 -6.18
CA PRO A 8 -11.47 5.47 -4.77
C PRO A 8 -12.31 4.19 -4.62
N GLN A 9 -13.02 3.81 -5.66
CA GLN A 9 -13.83 2.60 -5.72
C GLN A 9 -13.66 1.94 -7.08
N ILE A 10 -13.91 0.64 -7.16
CA ILE A 10 -13.88 -0.11 -8.42
C ILE A 10 -14.93 0.47 -9.37
N CYS A 11 -14.50 0.75 -10.60
CA CYS A 11 -15.36 1.32 -11.63
C CYS A 11 -16.41 0.29 -12.05
N PRO A 12 -17.71 0.66 -12.13
CA PRO A 12 -18.76 -0.27 -12.59
C PRO A 12 -18.54 -0.81 -14.01
N ASN A 13 -17.74 -0.09 -14.83
CA ASN A 13 -17.41 -0.51 -16.20
C ASN A 13 -16.12 -1.33 -16.30
N LEU A 14 -15.46 -1.60 -15.15
CA LEU A 14 -14.28 -2.46 -15.16
C LEU A 14 -14.76 -3.91 -15.28
N ASN A 15 -14.23 -4.63 -16.24
CA ASN A 15 -14.41 -6.08 -16.30
C ASN A 15 -13.64 -6.71 -15.13
N THR A 16 -14.38 -7.29 -14.19
CA THR A 16 -13.84 -7.95 -12.99
C THR A 16 -13.91 -9.47 -13.07
N SER A 17 -14.33 -10.04 -14.23
CA SER A 17 -14.34 -11.48 -14.43
C SER A 17 -12.92 -12.05 -14.40
N HIS A 18 -12.74 -13.12 -13.66
CA HIS A 18 -11.50 -13.88 -13.58
C HIS A 18 -11.49 -15.13 -14.49
N GLN A 19 -12.53 -15.29 -15.33
CA GLN A 19 -12.65 -16.47 -16.21
C GLN A 19 -11.42 -16.70 -17.08
N LYS A 20 -10.88 -15.62 -17.68
CA LYS A 20 -9.68 -15.73 -18.53
C LYS A 20 -8.44 -16.19 -17.77
N LEU A 21 -8.35 -15.91 -16.47
CA LEU A 21 -7.25 -16.41 -15.64
C LEU A 21 -7.43 -17.89 -15.35
N LEU A 22 -8.65 -18.34 -15.05
CA LEU A 22 -8.98 -19.77 -14.93
C LEU A 22 -8.61 -20.52 -16.21
N ASP A 23 -9.04 -20.02 -17.37
CA ASP A 23 -8.74 -20.62 -18.67
C ASP A 23 -7.21 -20.76 -18.90
N ILE A 24 -6.44 -19.75 -18.50
CA ILE A 24 -4.96 -19.78 -18.61
C ILE A 24 -4.37 -20.84 -17.68
N TYR A 25 -4.79 -20.90 -16.42
CA TYR A 25 -4.29 -21.92 -15.49
C TYR A 25 -4.64 -23.34 -15.95
N HIS A 26 -5.88 -23.56 -16.39
CA HIS A 26 -6.32 -24.86 -16.93
C HIS A 26 -5.52 -25.24 -18.18
N ALA A 27 -5.26 -24.29 -19.08
CA ALA A 27 -4.45 -24.53 -20.28
C ALA A 27 -3.00 -24.86 -19.93
N VAL A 28 -2.41 -24.19 -18.95
CA VAL A 28 -1.03 -24.46 -18.48
C VAL A 28 -0.94 -25.82 -17.82
N ASP A 29 -1.87 -26.13 -16.91
CA ASP A 29 -1.88 -27.41 -16.18
C ASP A 29 -2.14 -28.62 -17.09
N ALA A 30 -2.79 -28.40 -18.24
CA ALA A 30 -3.01 -29.44 -19.26
C ALA A 30 -1.76 -29.74 -20.13
N LEU A 31 -0.70 -28.93 -20.06
CA LEU A 31 0.50 -29.14 -20.87
C LEU A 31 1.28 -30.41 -20.41
N PRO A 32 1.76 -31.22 -21.37
CA PRO A 32 2.59 -32.37 -21.02
C PRO A 32 3.84 -31.97 -20.22
N GLY A 33 4.09 -32.65 -19.11
CA GLY A 33 5.25 -32.41 -18.27
C GLY A 33 5.06 -31.36 -17.17
N ILE A 34 3.98 -30.59 -17.20
CA ILE A 34 3.62 -29.67 -16.12
C ILE A 34 2.91 -30.48 -15.01
N LYS A 35 3.46 -30.44 -13.81
CA LYS A 35 2.84 -31.08 -12.64
C LYS A 35 1.93 -30.13 -11.86
N LYS A 36 2.34 -28.87 -11.73
CA LYS A 36 1.59 -27.80 -11.06
C LYS A 36 2.07 -26.45 -11.55
N SER A 37 1.16 -25.49 -11.64
CA SER A 37 1.45 -24.09 -11.88
C SER A 37 1.23 -23.28 -10.59
N PHE A 38 2.16 -22.43 -10.23
CA PHE A 38 2.08 -21.61 -9.02
C PHE A 38 2.15 -20.14 -9.33
N ILE A 39 1.38 -19.34 -8.58
CA ILE A 39 1.47 -17.89 -8.63
C ILE A 39 2.76 -17.43 -7.92
N GLY A 40 3.61 -16.69 -8.63
CA GLY A 40 4.86 -16.14 -8.10
C GLY A 40 4.76 -14.71 -7.56
N SER A 41 3.69 -14.01 -7.90
CA SER A 41 3.46 -12.62 -7.49
C SER A 41 2.35 -12.48 -6.44
N GLY A 42 2.21 -11.29 -5.85
CA GLY A 42 1.09 -10.99 -4.97
C GLY A 42 -0.23 -10.84 -5.73
N VAL A 43 -1.34 -11.10 -5.05
CA VAL A 43 -2.69 -10.97 -5.60
C VAL A 43 -3.38 -9.68 -5.13
N ARG A 44 -4.26 -9.16 -5.97
CA ARG A 44 -5.13 -8.03 -5.64
C ARG A 44 -6.42 -8.52 -4.98
N TYR A 45 -6.34 -8.75 -3.68
CA TYR A 45 -7.45 -9.28 -2.90
C TYR A 45 -8.70 -8.37 -2.89
N ASP A 46 -8.55 -7.06 -3.10
CA ASP A 46 -9.67 -6.14 -3.25
C ASP A 46 -10.54 -6.47 -4.47
N LEU A 47 -9.94 -6.90 -5.58
CA LEU A 47 -10.69 -7.37 -6.76
C LEU A 47 -11.33 -8.75 -6.51
N LEU A 48 -10.67 -9.63 -5.77
CA LEU A 48 -11.22 -10.94 -5.41
C LEU A 48 -12.45 -10.83 -4.48
N LEU A 49 -12.50 -9.77 -3.66
CA LEU A 49 -13.62 -9.48 -2.77
C LEU A 49 -14.72 -8.66 -3.42
N HIS A 50 -14.47 -8.07 -4.58
CA HIS A 50 -15.44 -7.23 -5.27
C HIS A 50 -16.64 -8.05 -5.76
N ARG A 51 -17.83 -7.49 -5.58
CA ARG A 51 -19.06 -8.01 -6.14
C ARG A 51 -19.74 -6.90 -6.92
N GLY A 52 -19.78 -7.09 -8.23
CA GLY A 52 -20.42 -6.19 -9.17
C GLY A 52 -21.87 -6.62 -9.46
N LYS A 53 -22.44 -6.00 -10.49
CA LYS A 53 -23.80 -6.35 -10.98
C LYS A 53 -23.82 -7.59 -11.87
N ASP A 54 -22.67 -7.97 -12.40
CA ASP A 54 -22.49 -9.12 -13.27
C ASP A 54 -22.29 -10.39 -12.43
N GLU A 55 -23.33 -11.21 -12.36
CA GLU A 55 -23.33 -12.45 -11.58
C GLU A 55 -22.38 -13.51 -12.14
N GLU A 56 -22.12 -13.52 -13.44
CA GLU A 56 -21.14 -14.42 -14.05
C GLU A 56 -19.72 -14.03 -13.65
N ALA A 57 -19.40 -12.73 -13.68
CA ALA A 57 -18.14 -12.23 -13.20
C ALA A 57 -17.94 -12.50 -11.69
N ASN A 58 -18.98 -12.35 -10.87
CA ASN A 58 -18.93 -12.67 -9.45
C ASN A 58 -18.61 -14.16 -9.22
N ARG A 59 -19.27 -15.03 -9.97
CA ARG A 59 -19.10 -16.50 -9.88
C ARG A 59 -17.69 -16.92 -10.30
N SER A 60 -17.21 -16.41 -11.45
CA SER A 60 -15.84 -16.69 -11.91
C SER A 60 -14.78 -16.20 -10.94
N THR A 61 -15.05 -15.09 -10.22
CA THR A 61 -14.14 -14.57 -9.18
C THR A 61 -14.11 -15.46 -7.94
N GLU A 62 -15.23 -16.04 -7.54
CA GLU A 62 -15.28 -16.99 -6.42
C GLU A 62 -14.58 -18.29 -6.77
N GLU A 63 -14.82 -18.84 -7.96
CA GLU A 63 -14.16 -20.01 -8.49
C GLU A 63 -12.65 -19.81 -8.56
N TYR A 64 -12.22 -18.71 -9.17
CA TYR A 64 -10.81 -18.34 -9.24
C TYR A 64 -10.17 -18.21 -7.87
N THR A 65 -10.84 -17.58 -6.90
CA THR A 65 -10.29 -17.42 -5.55
C THR A 65 -10.08 -18.78 -4.88
N ARG A 66 -11.04 -19.69 -5.01
CA ARG A 66 -10.93 -21.03 -4.45
C ARG A 66 -9.84 -21.84 -5.15
N GLU A 67 -9.83 -21.86 -6.47
CA GLU A 67 -8.83 -22.58 -7.27
C GLU A 67 -7.41 -22.05 -7.02
N LEU A 68 -7.24 -20.72 -7.00
CA LEU A 68 -5.96 -20.09 -6.69
C LEU A 68 -5.40 -20.61 -5.37
N ILE A 69 -6.19 -20.58 -4.31
CA ILE A 69 -5.75 -20.99 -2.97
C ILE A 69 -5.48 -22.50 -2.92
N THR A 70 -6.33 -23.31 -3.54
CA THR A 70 -6.20 -24.77 -3.43
C THR A 70 -5.14 -25.37 -4.33
N ARG A 71 -4.89 -24.78 -5.50
CA ARG A 71 -4.03 -25.38 -6.53
C ARG A 71 -2.77 -24.58 -6.85
N HIS A 72 -2.85 -23.24 -6.80
CA HIS A 72 -1.81 -22.36 -7.36
C HIS A 72 -0.99 -21.63 -6.30
N VAL A 73 -1.18 -21.91 -5.02
CA VAL A 73 -0.35 -21.44 -3.92
C VAL A 73 0.62 -22.54 -3.50
N SER A 74 1.91 -22.24 -3.51
CA SER A 74 2.97 -23.18 -3.12
C SER A 74 3.23 -23.25 -1.60
N GLY A 75 2.21 -22.99 -0.77
CA GLY A 75 2.29 -22.91 0.68
C GLY A 75 2.35 -21.48 1.22
N ARG A 76 2.76 -20.49 0.43
CA ARG A 76 2.89 -19.08 0.85
C ARG A 76 2.29 -18.17 -0.20
N LEU A 77 1.23 -17.45 0.17
CA LEU A 77 0.57 -16.46 -0.68
C LEU A 77 1.00 -15.05 -0.31
N LYS A 78 1.64 -14.36 -1.25
CA LYS A 78 2.00 -12.95 -1.06
C LYS A 78 0.79 -12.07 -1.30
N VAL A 79 0.55 -11.12 -0.41
CA VAL A 79 -0.46 -10.08 -0.55
C VAL A 79 0.11 -8.73 -0.11
N ALA A 80 -0.38 -7.65 -0.69
CA ALA A 80 0.16 -6.32 -0.46
C ALA A 80 -0.90 -5.38 0.16
N PRO A 81 -1.18 -5.50 1.48
CA PRO A 81 -1.98 -4.51 2.19
C PRO A 81 -1.30 -3.15 2.26
N GLU A 82 0.02 -3.10 2.16
CA GLU A 82 0.90 -1.93 2.12
C GLU A 82 0.99 -1.18 3.45
N HIS A 83 -0.11 -0.94 4.14
CA HIS A 83 -0.19 -0.28 5.44
C HIS A 83 -1.49 -0.64 6.16
N THR A 84 -1.61 -0.32 7.45
CA THR A 84 -2.85 -0.50 8.25
C THR A 84 -3.61 0.80 8.40
N CYS A 85 -2.91 1.92 8.44
CA CYS A 85 -3.45 3.25 8.73
C CYS A 85 -4.28 3.81 7.57
N PRO A 86 -5.56 4.23 7.80
CA PRO A 86 -6.44 4.66 6.71
C PRO A 86 -5.93 5.86 5.92
N HIS A 87 -5.33 6.87 6.57
CA HIS A 87 -4.84 8.06 5.87
C HIS A 87 -3.62 7.75 5.00
N VAL A 88 -2.73 6.85 5.43
CA VAL A 88 -1.58 6.41 4.63
C VAL A 88 -2.05 5.61 3.42
N LEU A 89 -3.00 4.68 3.61
CA LEU A 89 -3.61 3.92 2.51
C LEU A 89 -4.32 4.82 1.50
N TYR A 90 -5.00 5.87 1.97
CA TYR A 90 -5.63 6.86 1.10
C TYR A 90 -4.59 7.59 0.22
N LEU A 91 -3.47 8.03 0.79
CA LEU A 91 -2.36 8.65 0.05
C LEU A 91 -1.73 7.67 -0.96
N MET A 92 -1.60 6.42 -0.59
CA MET A 92 -1.14 5.34 -1.47
C MET A 92 -2.17 4.95 -2.54
N ARG A 93 -3.40 5.45 -2.47
CA ARG A 93 -4.55 5.02 -3.29
C ARG A 93 -4.81 3.52 -3.20
N LYS A 94 -4.65 2.98 -2.00
CA LYS A 94 -4.92 1.58 -1.68
C LYS A 94 -6.27 1.41 -1.00
N PRO A 95 -6.86 0.22 -1.04
CA PRO A 95 -8.10 -0.07 -0.33
C PRO A 95 -7.90 -0.07 1.19
N SER A 96 -9.02 0.03 1.95
CA SER A 96 -9.00 -0.12 3.41
C SER A 96 -8.40 -1.45 3.84
N PHE A 97 -7.70 -1.45 4.97
CA PHE A 97 -7.16 -2.65 5.59
C PHE A 97 -8.25 -3.65 6.02
N ASP A 98 -9.50 -3.20 6.21
CA ASP A 98 -10.64 -4.08 6.47
C ASP A 98 -10.84 -5.15 5.39
N LEU A 99 -10.51 -4.83 4.14
CA LEU A 99 -10.57 -5.82 3.06
C LEU A 99 -9.51 -6.91 3.24
N PHE A 100 -8.38 -6.60 3.84
CA PHE A 100 -7.37 -7.60 4.18
C PHE A 100 -7.90 -8.59 5.22
N TYR A 101 -8.55 -8.13 6.28
CA TYR A 101 -9.19 -9.02 7.27
C TYR A 101 -10.22 -9.94 6.62
N ARG A 102 -11.06 -9.40 5.74
CA ARG A 102 -12.06 -10.19 5.01
C ARG A 102 -11.41 -11.23 4.10
N PHE A 103 -10.36 -10.86 3.39
CA PHE A 103 -9.61 -11.81 2.54
C PHE A 103 -8.94 -12.90 3.37
N LYS A 104 -8.29 -12.53 4.49
CA LYS A 104 -7.69 -13.49 5.42
C LYS A 104 -8.72 -14.49 5.94
N ALA A 105 -9.90 -14.04 6.31
CA ALA A 105 -10.96 -14.93 6.77
C ALA A 105 -11.40 -15.95 5.69
N ILE A 106 -11.47 -15.54 4.42
CA ILE A 106 -11.76 -16.44 3.30
C ILE A 106 -10.61 -17.42 3.08
N PHE A 107 -9.38 -16.94 3.09
CA PHE A 107 -8.18 -17.77 2.94
C PHE A 107 -8.09 -18.84 4.04
N ASP A 108 -8.25 -18.45 5.29
CA ASP A 108 -8.20 -19.35 6.45
C ASP A 108 -9.34 -20.39 6.41
N ARG A 109 -10.53 -19.97 5.96
CA ARG A 109 -11.67 -20.88 5.79
C ARG A 109 -11.38 -21.94 4.74
N ILE A 110 -10.91 -21.55 3.55
CA ILE A 110 -10.57 -22.50 2.46
C ILE A 110 -9.46 -23.45 2.90
N ASN A 111 -8.42 -22.95 3.57
CA ASN A 111 -7.36 -23.79 4.11
C ASN A 111 -7.90 -24.88 5.05
N ARG A 112 -8.83 -24.52 5.95
CA ARG A 112 -9.45 -25.48 6.88
C ARG A 112 -10.34 -26.50 6.15
N GLU A 113 -11.15 -26.02 5.18
CA GLU A 113 -12.03 -26.89 4.40
C GLU A 113 -11.26 -27.94 3.58
N GLU A 114 -10.11 -27.54 3.03
CA GLU A 114 -9.28 -28.38 2.16
C GLU A 114 -8.11 -29.06 2.90
N GLY A 115 -7.99 -28.87 4.22
CA GLY A 115 -6.91 -29.46 5.02
C GLY A 115 -5.52 -28.94 4.63
N LEU A 116 -5.41 -27.70 4.14
CA LEU A 116 -4.16 -27.09 3.69
C LEU A 116 -3.46 -26.38 4.87
N ASN A 117 -2.13 -26.35 4.81
CA ASN A 117 -1.30 -25.60 5.76
C ASN A 117 -0.54 -24.49 5.03
N GLN A 118 -1.27 -23.51 4.53
CA GLN A 118 -0.69 -22.39 3.79
C GLN A 118 -0.71 -21.12 4.65
N GLN A 119 0.18 -20.18 4.32
CA GLN A 119 0.33 -18.92 5.02
C GLN A 119 0.18 -17.73 4.08
N ILE A 120 -0.42 -16.66 4.59
CA ILE A 120 -0.36 -15.34 3.95
C ILE A 120 0.95 -14.66 4.37
N ILE A 121 1.66 -14.11 3.39
CA ILE A 121 2.83 -13.25 3.61
C ILE A 121 2.43 -11.83 3.24
N PRO A 122 2.08 -11.00 4.22
CA PRO A 122 1.71 -9.61 3.98
C PRO A 122 2.96 -8.77 3.67
N TYR A 123 2.81 -7.89 2.70
CA TYR A 123 3.83 -6.92 2.30
C TYR A 123 3.43 -5.54 2.79
N PHE A 124 4.32 -4.87 3.52
CA PHE A 124 4.11 -3.53 4.06
C PHE A 124 5.17 -2.55 3.57
N ILE A 125 4.79 -1.28 3.51
CA ILE A 125 5.67 -0.18 3.16
C ILE A 125 5.83 0.73 4.38
N SER A 126 7.09 0.94 4.78
CA SER A 126 7.47 1.95 5.77
C SER A 126 7.87 3.26 5.10
N SER A 127 7.93 4.34 5.88
CA SER A 127 8.48 5.63 5.43
C SER A 127 7.76 6.25 4.21
N HIS A 128 6.50 5.88 3.96
CA HIS A 128 5.71 6.52 2.92
C HIS A 128 5.47 8.00 3.27
N PRO A 129 5.49 8.93 2.29
CA PRO A 129 5.14 10.32 2.54
C PRO A 129 3.76 10.46 3.23
N GLY A 130 3.74 11.10 4.39
CA GLY A 130 2.56 11.22 5.26
C GLY A 130 2.38 10.08 6.26
N CYS A 131 3.32 9.12 6.34
CA CYS A 131 3.39 8.13 7.41
C CYS A 131 4.23 8.69 8.57
N HIS A 132 3.70 8.60 9.79
CA HIS A 132 4.36 9.02 11.02
C HIS A 132 4.85 7.82 11.82
N ALA A 133 5.66 8.06 12.85
CA ALA A 133 6.19 7.00 13.70
C ALA A 133 5.07 6.24 14.45
N GLU A 134 4.03 6.97 14.84
CA GLU A 134 2.84 6.44 15.50
C GLU A 134 2.08 5.46 14.60
N ASP A 135 1.99 5.76 13.29
CA ASP A 135 1.35 4.89 12.30
C ASP A 135 2.11 3.56 12.14
N MET A 136 3.45 3.62 12.19
CA MET A 136 4.28 2.42 12.16
C MET A 136 4.19 1.61 13.45
N ALA A 137 4.03 2.28 14.60
CA ALA A 137 3.80 1.60 15.87
C ALA A 137 2.45 0.88 15.89
N GLU A 138 1.40 1.51 15.37
CA GLU A 138 0.08 0.89 15.20
C GLU A 138 0.15 -0.31 14.25
N LEU A 139 0.82 -0.18 13.10
CA LEU A 139 1.06 -1.27 12.17
C LEU A 139 1.74 -2.46 12.86
N ALA A 140 2.79 -2.20 13.64
CA ALA A 140 3.51 -3.23 14.37
C ALA A 140 2.62 -3.94 15.41
N ALA A 141 1.77 -3.20 16.12
CA ALA A 141 0.82 -3.77 17.09
C ALA A 141 -0.21 -4.67 16.37
N ILE A 142 -0.86 -4.17 15.31
CA ILE A 142 -1.86 -4.93 14.54
C ILE A 142 -1.26 -6.20 13.94
N THR A 143 -0.05 -6.13 13.39
CA THR A 143 0.58 -7.31 12.77
C THR A 143 1.01 -8.35 13.79
N LYS A 144 1.39 -7.92 15.00
CA LYS A 144 1.64 -8.81 16.14
C LYS A 144 0.36 -9.50 16.61
N ASP A 145 -0.75 -8.77 16.71
CA ASP A 145 -2.05 -9.34 17.12
C ASP A 145 -2.58 -10.34 16.08
N LEU A 146 -2.22 -10.18 14.81
CA LEU A 146 -2.53 -11.12 13.72
C LEU A 146 -1.56 -12.30 13.64
N ASP A 147 -0.58 -12.38 14.52
CA ASP A 147 0.48 -13.40 14.54
C ASP A 147 1.28 -13.48 13.23
N PHE A 148 1.52 -12.33 12.59
CA PHE A 148 2.37 -12.26 11.42
C PHE A 148 3.83 -12.04 11.81
N HIS A 149 4.71 -12.95 11.37
CA HIS A 149 6.13 -12.66 11.26
C HIS A 149 6.34 -11.77 10.03
N LEU A 150 6.68 -10.51 10.25
CA LEU A 150 6.91 -9.54 9.18
C LEU A 150 8.21 -9.84 8.45
N GLU A 151 8.11 -10.59 7.36
CA GLU A 151 9.26 -10.93 6.52
C GLU A 151 9.52 -9.89 5.43
N GLN A 152 8.51 -9.11 5.07
CA GLN A 152 8.55 -8.19 3.94
C GLN A 152 8.00 -6.82 4.34
N VAL A 153 8.85 -6.03 4.99
CA VAL A 153 8.66 -4.59 5.15
C VAL A 153 9.71 -3.90 4.31
N GLN A 154 9.28 -3.02 3.41
CA GLN A 154 10.17 -2.28 2.54
C GLN A 154 9.99 -0.78 2.77
N ASP A 155 11.10 -0.06 2.79
CA ASP A 155 11.03 1.40 2.78
C ASP A 155 10.46 1.91 1.47
N PHE A 156 9.70 3.00 1.56
CA PHE A 156 9.13 3.65 0.39
C PHE A 156 10.25 4.00 -0.61
N THR A 157 10.15 3.40 -1.79
CA THR A 157 11.05 3.72 -2.91
C THR A 157 10.32 4.61 -3.91
N PRO A 158 10.76 5.86 -4.12
CA PRO A 158 10.14 6.76 -5.07
C PRO A 158 10.16 6.17 -6.49
N THR A 159 8.97 5.93 -7.05
CA THR A 159 8.82 5.49 -8.44
C THR A 159 8.42 6.67 -9.32
N PRO A 160 9.13 6.98 -10.40
CA PRO A 160 8.80 8.10 -11.28
C PRO A 160 7.33 8.11 -11.70
N MET A 161 6.75 9.31 -11.86
CA MET A 161 5.37 9.55 -12.29
C MET A 161 4.27 9.08 -11.31
N THR A 162 4.59 8.68 -10.09
CA THR A 162 3.58 8.38 -9.07
C THR A 162 3.27 9.59 -8.20
N VAL A 163 2.03 9.66 -7.69
CA VAL A 163 1.60 10.73 -6.77
C VAL A 163 2.43 10.71 -5.50
N SER A 164 2.71 9.54 -4.95
CA SER A 164 3.54 9.39 -3.74
C SER A 164 4.95 9.94 -3.93
N THR A 165 5.57 9.71 -5.10
CA THR A 165 6.87 10.30 -5.43
C THR A 165 6.81 11.82 -5.55
N ALA A 166 5.77 12.36 -6.19
CA ALA A 166 5.57 13.80 -6.25
C ALA A 166 5.43 14.40 -4.85
N THR A 167 4.65 13.79 -3.97
CA THR A 167 4.50 14.21 -2.57
C THR A 167 5.82 14.17 -1.83
N SER A 168 6.60 13.08 -1.97
CA SER A 168 7.93 12.95 -1.37
C SER A 168 8.88 14.06 -1.85
N PHE A 169 8.91 14.32 -3.16
CA PHE A 169 9.75 15.35 -3.75
C PHE A 169 9.39 16.75 -3.22
N PHE A 170 8.10 17.08 -3.16
CA PHE A 170 7.65 18.37 -2.61
C PHE A 170 8.03 18.50 -1.13
N THR A 171 7.83 17.45 -0.32
CA THR A 171 8.19 17.47 1.11
C THR A 171 9.69 17.67 1.29
N VAL A 172 10.53 16.93 0.58
CA VAL A 172 11.99 17.07 0.63
C VAL A 172 12.42 18.44 0.13
N SER A 173 11.86 18.93 -0.97
CA SER A 173 12.20 20.25 -1.52
C SER A 173 11.84 21.39 -0.56
N VAL A 174 10.68 21.32 0.10
CA VAL A 174 10.27 22.30 1.10
C VAL A 174 11.19 22.26 2.32
N VAL A 175 11.55 21.08 2.81
CA VAL A 175 12.48 20.91 3.94
C VAL A 175 13.87 21.45 3.58
N MET A 176 14.37 21.13 2.39
CA MET A 176 15.67 21.65 1.92
C MET A 176 15.68 23.17 1.75
N MET A 177 14.60 23.74 1.20
CA MET A 177 14.46 25.20 1.11
C MET A 177 14.37 25.85 2.49
N ALA A 178 13.64 25.25 3.42
CA ALA A 178 13.57 25.73 4.80
C ALA A 178 14.92 25.66 5.50
N TRP A 179 15.67 24.57 5.31
CA TRP A 179 17.02 24.41 5.86
C TRP A 179 18.02 25.42 5.25
N ALA A 180 17.98 25.60 3.93
CA ALA A 180 18.80 26.59 3.24
C ALA A 180 18.48 28.02 3.73
N ALA A 181 17.19 28.35 3.86
CA ALA A 181 16.74 29.65 4.39
C ALA A 181 17.18 29.85 5.84
N ALA A 182 17.09 28.82 6.69
CA ALA A 182 17.55 28.88 8.07
C ALA A 182 19.08 29.05 8.17
N SER A 183 19.84 28.38 7.30
CA SER A 183 21.30 28.50 7.21
C SER A 183 21.72 29.89 6.73
N LEU A 184 21.02 30.48 5.77
CA LEU A 184 21.25 31.85 5.31
C LEU A 184 20.86 32.88 6.38
N ALA A 185 19.82 32.62 7.18
CA ALA A 185 19.36 33.50 8.25
C ALA A 185 20.34 33.58 9.46
N SER A 186 21.37 32.73 9.50
CA SER A 186 22.43 32.79 10.53
C SER A 186 23.40 33.96 10.37
N SER A 187 23.42 34.62 9.22
CA SER A 187 24.19 35.85 8.99
C SER A 187 23.29 37.10 9.09
N GLU A 188 23.77 38.19 9.70
CA GLU A 188 22.97 39.41 9.87
C GLU A 188 22.49 40.04 8.55
N ARG A 189 23.26 39.94 7.48
CA ARG A 189 22.88 40.39 6.13
C ARG A 189 21.78 39.53 5.51
N ALA A 190 21.77 38.23 5.73
CA ALA A 190 20.75 37.32 5.26
C ALA A 190 19.42 37.49 6.02
N ARG A 191 19.48 37.86 7.32
CA ARG A 191 18.27 38.17 8.11
C ARG A 191 17.51 39.40 7.59
N ALA A 192 18.21 40.41 7.09
CA ALA A 192 17.60 41.60 6.51
C ALA A 192 16.93 41.31 5.15
N ALA A 193 17.57 40.55 4.28
CA ALA A 193 17.01 40.11 2.98
C ALA A 193 15.80 39.16 3.14
N TYR A 194 15.85 38.27 4.13
CA TYR A 194 14.79 37.36 4.49
C TYR A 194 13.50 38.07 4.94
N ARG A 195 13.62 39.17 5.72
CA ARG A 195 12.47 39.92 6.22
C ARG A 195 11.76 40.73 5.12
N ALA A 196 12.44 41.00 4.02
CA ALA A 196 11.94 41.92 2.99
C ALA A 196 11.15 41.20 1.87
N GLY A 197 11.17 39.87 1.76
CA GLY A 197 10.66 39.22 0.54
C GLY A 197 9.93 37.88 0.68
N MET A 198 9.70 37.36 1.89
CA MET A 198 9.01 36.08 2.01
C MET A 198 7.51 36.19 2.34
N PRO A 199 6.64 35.37 1.70
CA PRO A 199 5.23 35.27 2.08
C PRO A 199 5.06 34.85 3.55
N SER A 200 4.07 35.39 4.24
CA SER A 200 3.79 35.11 5.66
C SER A 200 3.62 33.64 6.01
N SER A 201 3.04 32.85 5.10
CA SER A 201 2.85 31.41 5.25
C SER A 201 4.17 30.61 5.38
N ILE A 202 5.23 31.03 4.67
CA ILE A 202 6.55 30.37 4.76
C ILE A 202 7.25 30.78 6.07
N THR A 203 7.04 32.00 6.52
CA THR A 203 7.61 32.49 7.78
C THR A 203 7.01 31.74 8.98
N GLU A 204 5.72 31.48 8.99
CA GLU A 204 5.05 30.68 10.03
C GLU A 204 5.51 29.24 10.04
N MET A 205 5.68 28.63 8.88
CA MET A 205 6.15 27.24 8.75
C MET A 205 7.59 27.08 9.23
N LEU A 206 8.45 28.08 8.95
CA LEU A 206 9.83 28.10 9.45
C LEU A 206 9.91 28.30 10.96
N ARG A 207 9.03 29.12 11.56
CA ARG A 207 8.93 29.26 13.01
C ARG A 207 8.52 27.97 13.68
N ALA A 208 7.50 27.26 13.15
CA ALA A 208 7.06 25.98 13.67
C ALA A 208 8.16 24.90 13.60
N PHE A 209 8.95 24.89 12.52
CA PHE A 209 10.06 23.97 12.35
C PHE A 209 11.21 24.26 13.33
N THR A 210 11.57 25.54 13.52
CA THR A 210 12.65 25.94 14.43
C THR A 210 12.30 25.64 15.90
N MET A 211 11.06 25.85 16.31
CA MET A 211 10.60 25.52 17.66
C MET A 211 10.62 24.02 17.92
N LYS A 212 10.20 23.17 16.97
CA LYS A 212 10.26 21.71 17.11
C LYS A 212 11.69 21.14 17.16
N GLN A 213 12.67 21.81 16.56
CA GLN A 213 14.07 21.43 16.66
C GLN A 213 14.66 21.80 18.05
N HIS A 214 14.25 22.93 18.62
CA HIS A 214 14.71 23.32 19.97
C HIS A 214 14.19 22.39 21.07
N GLU A 215 12.97 21.85 20.95
CA GLU A 215 12.42 20.90 21.91
C GLU A 215 13.07 19.50 21.86
N LYS A 216 13.78 19.16 20.78
CA LYS A 216 14.48 17.86 20.67
C LYS A 216 15.94 17.90 21.20
N PHE A 217 16.47 19.05 21.51
CA PHE A 217 17.85 19.23 21.99
C PHE A 217 17.94 19.84 23.40
N THR A 218 16.85 20.03 24.08
CA THR A 218 16.72 20.30 25.51
C THR A 218 16.10 19.11 26.21
#